data_b31081a87f47114120823cd5e0f98683
#
_entry.id   b31081a87f47114120823cd5e0f98683
#
_cell.length_a   1.000
_cell.length_b   1.000
_cell.length_c   1.000
_cell.angle_alpha   90.00
_cell.angle_beta   90.00
_cell.angle_gamma   90.00
#
_symmetry.space_group_name_H-M   'P 1'
#
loop_
_entity.id
_entity.type
_entity.pdbx_description
1 polymer ?
#
loop_
_entity_poly.entity_id
_entity_poly.type
_entity_poly.pdbx_seq_one_letter_code
_entity_poly.pdbx_strand_id
1 'polypeptide(L)'
;MKSEVIKLYENRDDVTLTTYILEDSPELLNGKRRPAVIICPGGAYFSCSDREGEPVALKFASMGYHTFVLRYSTYGEGKNEFPDLSRPLPVKEHCQYPNPMRDIGKAMLMLHEHAAGWFVDTDRIAVCGFSAGAHNTAMYAVNWHEDVISGYFGESKEKFRPAAAILGYTLSDYVFMREAAKACNPMDMAFFAASNTAFLGEAVPSEEMLETVSPAMHVSKNTPPVFLWATAADNLVPVQHSIRMAHALADQKIPFEMHIFEDGPHGLGLATQASAESKSQIYADAAKWSDLAGSWLEKRFALPLPEKSSFEALLEKGL
;
A
#
# COMPACT_ATOMS: atom_id res chain seq x y z
N MET A 1 -7.64 7.61 -20.35
CA MET A 1 -7.69 7.29 -18.91
C MET A 1 -8.75 8.17 -18.25
N LYS A 2 -9.63 7.60 -17.43
CA LYS A 2 -10.62 8.33 -16.63
C LYS A 2 -10.12 8.43 -15.21
N SER A 3 -10.24 9.61 -14.60
CA SER A 3 -9.84 9.84 -13.21
C SER A 3 -10.91 10.66 -12.49
N GLU A 4 -11.26 10.22 -11.29
CA GLU A 4 -12.19 10.91 -10.40
C GLU A 4 -11.80 10.66 -8.95
N VAL A 5 -12.22 11.56 -8.06
CA VAL A 5 -12.04 11.41 -6.62
C VAL A 5 -13.39 11.05 -6.01
N ILE A 6 -13.45 9.91 -5.35
CA ILE A 6 -14.67 9.35 -4.76
C ILE A 6 -14.51 9.32 -3.23
N LYS A 7 -15.50 9.83 -2.49
CA LYS A 7 -15.55 9.67 -1.03
C LYS A 7 -15.93 8.24 -0.69
N LEU A 8 -15.19 7.63 0.24
CA LEU A 8 -15.51 6.27 0.69
C LEU A 8 -16.68 6.22 1.69
N TYR A 9 -16.93 7.33 2.36
CA TYR A 9 -18.02 7.47 3.35
C TYR A 9 -18.78 8.78 3.10
N GLU A 10 -20.11 8.74 3.20
CA GLU A 10 -20.96 9.91 2.94
C GLU A 10 -20.68 11.11 3.85
N ASN A 11 -20.32 10.84 5.10
CA ASN A 11 -20.09 11.83 6.15
C ASN A 11 -18.60 12.17 6.38
N ARG A 12 -17.69 11.73 5.49
CA ARG A 12 -16.24 11.97 5.61
C ARG A 12 -15.64 12.40 4.28
N ASP A 13 -15.07 13.59 4.26
CA ASP A 13 -14.43 14.19 3.08
C ASP A 13 -12.94 13.84 2.97
N ASP A 14 -12.37 13.34 4.05
CA ASP A 14 -10.95 13.06 4.22
C ASP A 14 -10.54 11.66 3.76
N VAL A 15 -11.48 10.71 3.69
CA VAL A 15 -11.23 9.34 3.23
C VAL A 15 -11.72 9.18 1.81
N THR A 16 -10.79 9.16 0.85
CA THR A 16 -11.13 9.21 -0.58
C THR A 16 -10.36 8.16 -1.38
N LEU A 17 -10.93 7.76 -2.50
CA LEU A 17 -10.32 6.91 -3.51
C LEU A 17 -10.21 7.69 -4.81
N THR A 18 -8.99 8.01 -5.25
CA THR A 18 -8.75 8.57 -6.58
C THR A 18 -8.55 7.43 -7.57
N THR A 19 -9.37 7.40 -8.61
CA THR A 19 -9.34 6.35 -9.63
C THR A 19 -8.46 6.75 -10.81
N TYR A 20 -7.80 5.77 -11.43
CA TYR A 20 -7.07 5.89 -12.71
C TYR A 20 -7.46 4.70 -13.57
N ILE A 21 -8.60 4.83 -14.27
CA ILE A 21 -9.19 3.78 -15.10
C ILE A 21 -8.67 3.90 -16.52
N LEU A 22 -7.94 2.89 -16.97
CA LEU A 22 -7.42 2.84 -18.33
C LEU A 22 -8.55 2.66 -19.34
N GLU A 23 -8.45 3.36 -20.48
CA GLU A 23 -9.36 3.17 -21.61
C GLU A 23 -9.17 1.77 -22.20
N ASP A 24 -10.24 1.27 -22.80
CA ASP A 24 -10.22 0.04 -23.57
C ASP A 24 -10.60 0.29 -25.04
N SER A 25 -10.16 -0.60 -25.91
CA SER A 25 -10.46 -0.56 -27.34
C SER A 25 -10.33 -1.95 -27.96
N PRO A 26 -10.80 -2.15 -29.21
CA PRO A 26 -10.56 -3.40 -29.94
C PRO A 26 -9.09 -3.79 -30.12
N GLU A 27 -8.18 -2.81 -30.08
CA GLU A 27 -6.73 -3.03 -30.19
C GLU A 27 -6.05 -3.31 -28.84
N LEU A 28 -6.76 -3.13 -27.71
CA LEU A 28 -6.28 -3.39 -26.35
C LEU A 28 -6.89 -4.68 -25.82
N LEU A 29 -7.51 -4.65 -24.65
CA LEU A 29 -8.10 -5.86 -24.05
C LEU A 29 -9.51 -6.21 -24.58
N ASN A 30 -10.12 -5.33 -25.36
CA ASN A 30 -11.40 -5.54 -26.02
C ASN A 30 -12.51 -6.07 -25.10
N GLY A 31 -12.79 -5.32 -24.03
CA GLY A 31 -13.80 -5.63 -23.03
C GLY A 31 -13.38 -6.62 -21.95
N LYS A 32 -12.14 -7.12 -21.97
CA LYS A 32 -11.64 -7.98 -20.90
C LYS A 32 -11.27 -7.15 -19.67
N ARG A 33 -11.45 -7.75 -18.50
CA ARG A 33 -11.13 -7.10 -17.22
C ARG A 33 -9.63 -6.99 -16.99
N ARG A 34 -9.21 -5.91 -16.33
CA ARG A 34 -7.82 -5.63 -15.94
C ARG A 34 -7.62 -5.88 -14.46
N PRO A 35 -6.45 -6.39 -14.05
CA PRO A 35 -6.04 -6.36 -12.66
C PRO A 35 -5.95 -4.93 -12.13
N ALA A 36 -5.99 -4.78 -10.82
CA ALA A 36 -5.98 -3.49 -10.15
C ALA A 36 -4.90 -3.40 -9.06
N VAL A 37 -4.44 -2.17 -8.77
CA VAL A 37 -3.54 -1.87 -7.66
C VAL A 37 -4.13 -0.73 -6.84
N ILE A 38 -4.42 -0.97 -5.56
CA ILE A 38 -4.76 0.06 -4.57
C ILE A 38 -3.45 0.54 -3.95
N ILE A 39 -3.23 1.86 -3.92
CA ILE A 39 -2.01 2.49 -3.42
C ILE A 39 -2.32 3.22 -2.13
N CYS A 40 -1.60 2.89 -1.06
CA CYS A 40 -1.70 3.48 0.27
C CYS A 40 -0.42 4.28 0.55
N PRO A 41 -0.43 5.62 0.37
CA PRO A 41 0.74 6.46 0.64
C PRO A 41 1.16 6.42 2.10
N GLY A 42 2.44 6.70 2.37
CA GLY A 42 2.96 6.91 3.72
C GLY A 42 2.63 8.29 4.27
N GLY A 43 3.20 8.62 5.43
CA GLY A 43 3.00 9.90 6.12
C GLY A 43 2.82 9.74 7.62
N ALA A 44 3.36 8.67 8.22
CA ALA A 44 3.39 8.39 9.67
C ALA A 44 2.01 8.41 10.34
N TYR A 45 0.94 8.09 9.59
CA TYR A 45 -0.46 8.24 10.01
C TYR A 45 -0.89 9.69 10.31
N PHE A 46 -0.03 10.68 10.07
CA PHE A 46 -0.41 12.08 10.14
C PHE A 46 -1.13 12.52 8.87
N SER A 47 -0.67 12.05 7.72
CA SER A 47 -1.19 12.41 6.39
C SER A 47 -0.97 11.28 5.39
N CYS A 48 -1.38 11.51 4.13
CA CYS A 48 -1.05 10.68 2.98
C CYS A 48 -0.14 11.49 2.03
N SER A 49 1.09 11.03 1.81
CA SER A 49 2.07 11.71 0.95
C SER A 49 1.65 11.71 -0.52
N ASP A 50 1.57 12.89 -1.14
CA ASP A 50 1.25 13.02 -2.57
C ASP A 50 2.31 12.35 -3.45
N ARG A 51 3.57 12.35 -3.02
CA ARG A 51 4.71 11.75 -3.75
C ARG A 51 4.62 10.23 -3.91
N GLU A 52 3.88 9.58 -3.02
CA GLU A 52 3.66 8.13 -2.99
C GLU A 52 2.26 7.75 -3.52
N GLY A 53 1.48 8.73 -3.98
CA GLY A 53 0.14 8.57 -4.53
C GLY A 53 0.14 8.51 -6.06
N GLU A 54 -0.21 9.63 -6.71
CA GLU A 54 -0.38 9.72 -8.17
C GLU A 54 0.85 9.25 -8.97
N PRO A 55 2.11 9.62 -8.65
CA PRO A 55 3.26 9.16 -9.43
C PRO A 55 3.36 7.63 -9.47
N VAL A 56 3.08 6.97 -8.35
CA VAL A 56 3.08 5.50 -8.26
C VAL A 56 1.90 4.92 -9.03
N ALA A 57 0.71 5.53 -8.93
CA ALA A 57 -0.47 5.12 -9.69
C ALA A 57 -0.20 5.15 -11.20
N LEU A 58 0.38 6.24 -11.70
CA LEU A 58 0.73 6.37 -13.12
C LEU A 58 1.80 5.35 -13.56
N LYS A 59 2.75 5.00 -12.68
CA LYS A 59 3.74 3.97 -12.96
C LYS A 59 3.10 2.60 -13.16
N PHE A 60 2.22 2.16 -12.28
CA PHE A 60 1.50 0.89 -12.44
C PHE A 60 0.46 0.95 -13.57
N ALA A 61 -0.18 2.11 -13.80
CA ALA A 61 -1.07 2.28 -14.93
C ALA A 61 -0.34 2.10 -16.27
N SER A 62 0.90 2.56 -16.39
CA SER A 62 1.74 2.35 -17.58
C SER A 62 2.07 0.87 -17.86
N MET A 63 1.91 -0.01 -16.85
CA MET A 63 2.07 -1.46 -16.96
C MET A 63 0.75 -2.16 -17.33
N GLY A 64 -0.35 -1.42 -17.51
CA GLY A 64 -1.65 -1.94 -17.95
C GLY A 64 -2.62 -2.25 -16.81
N TYR A 65 -2.34 -1.87 -15.57
CA TYR A 65 -3.22 -2.07 -14.42
C TYR A 65 -4.15 -0.86 -14.22
N HIS A 66 -5.39 -1.09 -13.78
CA HIS A 66 -6.17 -0.01 -13.16
C HIS A 66 -5.55 0.34 -11.82
N THR A 67 -5.47 1.63 -11.48
CA THR A 67 -4.85 2.04 -10.23
C THR A 67 -5.75 2.96 -9.44
N PHE A 68 -5.61 2.89 -8.12
CA PHE A 68 -6.47 3.59 -7.16
C PHE A 68 -5.60 4.12 -6.04
N VAL A 69 -5.61 5.44 -5.79
CA VAL A 69 -4.91 6.03 -4.66
C VAL A 69 -5.89 6.20 -3.52
N LEU A 70 -5.65 5.49 -2.43
CA LEU A 70 -6.45 5.56 -1.21
C LEU A 70 -5.85 6.58 -0.24
N ARG A 71 -6.57 7.64 0.02
CA ARG A 71 -6.34 8.50 1.18
C ARG A 71 -7.15 7.95 2.33
N TYR A 72 -6.49 7.15 3.17
CA TYR A 72 -7.10 6.51 4.33
C TYR A 72 -7.15 7.47 5.54
N SER A 73 -7.87 7.08 6.58
CA SER A 73 -8.02 7.82 7.84
C SER A 73 -6.68 8.17 8.44
N THR A 74 -6.38 9.47 8.54
CA THR A 74 -5.15 10.00 9.12
C THR A 74 -5.46 11.13 10.10
N TYR A 75 -4.50 11.43 10.96
CA TYR A 75 -4.63 12.45 11.99
C TYR A 75 -4.93 13.84 11.42
N GLY A 76 -4.36 14.17 10.25
CA GLY A 76 -4.54 15.44 9.56
C GLY A 76 -5.85 15.61 8.81
N GLU A 77 -6.73 14.57 8.80
CA GLU A 77 -8.06 14.65 8.17
C GLU A 77 -7.98 15.09 6.70
N GLY A 78 -7.16 14.40 5.93
CA GLY A 78 -6.95 14.68 4.49
C GLY A 78 -5.98 15.84 4.19
N LYS A 79 -5.54 16.60 5.19
CA LYS A 79 -4.50 17.61 5.01
C LYS A 79 -3.12 16.96 4.97
N ASN A 80 -2.29 17.43 4.04
CA ASN A 80 -0.91 16.98 3.94
C ASN A 80 0.02 17.86 4.77
N GLU A 81 -0.26 17.93 6.07
CA GLU A 81 0.48 18.75 7.04
C GLU A 81 0.95 17.88 8.20
N PHE A 82 2.20 18.07 8.62
CA PHE A 82 2.71 17.46 9.84
C PHE A 82 2.19 18.24 11.06
N PRO A 83 1.80 17.51 12.13
CA PRO A 83 1.38 18.15 13.36
C PRO A 83 2.55 18.83 14.08
N ASP A 84 2.24 19.79 14.95
CA ASP A 84 3.22 20.40 15.84
C ASP A 84 3.70 19.39 16.89
N LEU A 85 4.93 18.91 16.72
CA LEU A 85 5.55 17.91 17.59
C LEU A 85 6.16 18.51 18.88
N SER A 86 6.10 19.82 19.08
CA SER A 86 6.60 20.48 20.30
C SER A 86 5.74 20.21 21.53
N ARG A 87 4.56 19.63 21.36
CA ARG A 87 3.58 19.31 22.40
C ARG A 87 2.92 17.94 22.13
N PRO A 88 2.42 17.26 23.17
CA PRO A 88 1.65 16.03 22.98
C PRO A 88 0.44 16.26 22.06
N LEU A 89 0.21 15.32 21.13
CA LEU A 89 -0.96 15.40 20.26
C LEU A 89 -2.23 15.03 21.00
N PRO A 90 -3.35 15.77 20.79
CA PRO A 90 -4.67 15.32 21.22
C PRO A 90 -5.05 14.02 20.51
N VAL A 91 -5.78 13.17 21.22
CA VAL A 91 -6.25 11.87 20.68
C VAL A 91 -7.42 12.11 19.71
N LYS A 92 -7.40 11.44 18.55
CA LYS A 92 -8.47 11.47 17.56
C LYS A 92 -8.87 10.04 17.20
N GLU A 93 -10.02 9.57 17.68
CA GLU A 93 -10.45 8.19 17.53
C GLU A 93 -10.68 7.75 16.08
N HIS A 94 -11.10 8.65 15.20
CA HIS A 94 -11.46 8.33 13.82
C HIS A 94 -10.29 7.85 12.95
N CYS A 95 -9.04 8.16 13.32
CA CYS A 95 -7.84 7.75 12.59
C CYS A 95 -7.05 6.62 13.27
N GLN A 96 -7.54 6.11 14.41
CA GLN A 96 -6.87 5.05 15.13
C GLN A 96 -7.13 3.66 14.52
N TYR A 97 -6.22 2.74 14.82
CA TYR A 97 -6.43 1.31 14.57
C TYR A 97 -7.80 0.86 15.12
N PRO A 98 -8.60 0.13 14.36
CA PRO A 98 -8.29 -0.44 13.04
C PRO A 98 -8.82 0.38 11.83
N ASN A 99 -9.21 1.66 12.01
CA ASN A 99 -9.89 2.42 10.97
C ASN A 99 -9.09 2.57 9.67
N PRO A 100 -7.77 2.90 9.66
CA PRO A 100 -7.01 2.97 8.41
C PRO A 100 -7.01 1.64 7.62
N MET A 101 -7.01 0.51 8.32
CA MET A 101 -7.08 -0.82 7.73
C MET A 101 -8.48 -1.11 7.16
N ARG A 102 -9.54 -0.67 7.85
CA ARG A 102 -10.93 -0.75 7.36
C ARG A 102 -11.15 0.07 6.09
N ASP A 103 -10.47 1.20 5.94
CA ASP A 103 -10.56 2.01 4.73
C ASP A 103 -10.04 1.27 3.48
N ILE A 104 -9.02 0.42 3.62
CA ILE A 104 -8.61 -0.51 2.55
C ILE A 104 -9.75 -1.49 2.25
N GLY A 105 -10.37 -2.05 3.28
CA GLY A 105 -11.56 -2.91 3.12
C GLY A 105 -12.70 -2.22 2.38
N LYS A 106 -12.98 -0.95 2.71
CA LYS A 106 -14.01 -0.16 2.03
C LYS A 106 -13.65 0.10 0.57
N ALA A 107 -12.38 0.36 0.26
CA ALA A 107 -11.89 0.49 -1.11
C ALA A 107 -12.06 -0.83 -1.90
N MET A 108 -11.74 -1.98 -1.29
CA MET A 108 -11.97 -3.30 -1.91
C MET A 108 -13.45 -3.49 -2.27
N LEU A 109 -14.37 -3.19 -1.36
CA LEU A 109 -15.81 -3.27 -1.62
C LEU A 109 -16.25 -2.36 -2.77
N MET A 110 -15.71 -1.13 -2.85
CA MET A 110 -15.99 -0.21 -3.94
C MET A 110 -15.49 -0.76 -5.29
N LEU A 111 -14.32 -1.38 -5.34
CA LEU A 111 -13.82 -2.02 -6.54
C LEU A 111 -14.74 -3.19 -6.98
N HIS A 112 -15.25 -3.99 -6.04
CA HIS A 112 -16.22 -5.04 -6.34
C HIS A 112 -17.54 -4.48 -6.86
N GLU A 113 -18.07 -3.42 -6.26
CA GLU A 113 -19.32 -2.77 -6.65
C GLU A 113 -19.25 -2.20 -8.08
N HIS A 114 -18.13 -1.57 -8.40
CA HIS A 114 -17.92 -0.93 -9.72
C HIS A 114 -17.20 -1.82 -10.73
N ALA A 115 -16.92 -3.10 -10.40
CA ALA A 115 -16.09 -3.98 -11.22
C ALA A 115 -16.55 -4.10 -12.67
N ALA A 116 -17.85 -4.12 -12.92
CA ALA A 116 -18.40 -4.20 -14.27
C ALA A 116 -18.18 -2.90 -15.07
N GLY A 117 -18.45 -1.74 -14.45
CA GLY A 117 -18.32 -0.43 -15.09
C GLY A 117 -16.89 0.02 -15.30
N TRP A 118 -15.98 -0.40 -14.42
CA TRP A 118 -14.55 -0.08 -14.50
C TRP A 118 -13.73 -1.17 -15.18
N PHE A 119 -14.33 -2.29 -15.55
CA PHE A 119 -13.62 -3.46 -16.10
C PHE A 119 -12.52 -3.98 -15.18
N VAL A 120 -12.73 -3.95 -13.87
CA VAL A 120 -11.78 -4.47 -12.87
C VAL A 120 -11.94 -5.98 -12.72
N ASP A 121 -10.82 -6.69 -12.70
CA ASP A 121 -10.75 -8.09 -12.30
C ASP A 121 -10.58 -8.16 -10.78
N THR A 122 -11.66 -8.51 -10.09
CA THR A 122 -11.72 -8.54 -8.62
C THR A 122 -10.93 -9.68 -7.99
N ASP A 123 -10.55 -10.70 -8.76
CA ASP A 123 -9.67 -11.79 -8.30
C ASP A 123 -8.18 -11.39 -8.32
N ARG A 124 -7.86 -10.27 -8.98
CA ARG A 124 -6.48 -9.79 -9.18
C ARG A 124 -6.33 -8.34 -8.73
N ILE A 125 -6.57 -8.09 -7.45
CA ILE A 125 -6.36 -6.78 -6.81
C ILE A 125 -5.15 -6.88 -5.89
N ALA A 126 -4.12 -6.07 -6.15
CA ALA A 126 -2.99 -5.88 -5.24
C ALA A 126 -3.20 -4.64 -4.38
N VAL A 127 -2.64 -4.65 -3.17
CA VAL A 127 -2.52 -3.46 -2.32
C VAL A 127 -1.03 -3.11 -2.20
N CYS A 128 -0.69 -1.88 -2.54
CA CYS A 128 0.67 -1.34 -2.50
C CYS A 128 0.74 -0.21 -1.48
N GLY A 129 1.70 -0.25 -0.58
CA GLY A 129 1.85 0.81 0.40
C GLY A 129 3.30 1.20 0.67
N PHE A 130 3.47 2.37 1.29
CA PHE A 130 4.76 2.97 1.59
C PHE A 130 4.82 3.44 3.05
N SER A 131 5.92 3.17 3.78
CA SER A 131 6.07 3.62 5.17
C SER A 131 4.86 3.22 6.04
N ALA A 132 4.17 4.17 6.67
CA ALA A 132 2.93 3.94 7.41
C ALA A 132 1.82 3.33 6.52
N GLY A 133 1.75 3.70 5.24
CA GLY A 133 0.84 3.07 4.26
C GLY A 133 1.24 1.62 3.94
N ALA A 134 2.54 1.29 3.95
CA ALA A 134 3.01 -0.09 3.84
C ALA A 134 2.69 -0.90 5.10
N HIS A 135 2.81 -0.28 6.29
CA HIS A 135 2.35 -0.89 7.52
C HIS A 135 0.85 -1.18 7.47
N ASN A 136 0.02 -0.19 7.08
CA ASN A 136 -1.42 -0.36 6.92
C ASN A 136 -1.76 -1.48 5.90
N THR A 137 -1.03 -1.53 4.78
CA THR A 137 -1.14 -2.59 3.77
C THR A 137 -0.75 -3.95 4.35
N ALA A 138 0.33 -4.04 5.13
CA ALA A 138 0.77 -5.28 5.76
C ALA A 138 -0.23 -5.77 6.81
N MET A 139 -0.76 -4.85 7.66
CA MET A 139 -1.83 -5.15 8.62
C MET A 139 -3.08 -5.67 7.90
N TYR A 140 -3.47 -5.05 6.79
CA TYR A 140 -4.57 -5.53 5.98
C TYR A 140 -4.28 -6.92 5.39
N ALA A 141 -3.10 -7.13 4.83
CA ALA A 141 -2.71 -8.39 4.20
C ALA A 141 -2.71 -9.59 5.17
N VAL A 142 -2.45 -9.37 6.45
CA VAL A 142 -2.48 -10.45 7.45
C VAL A 142 -3.84 -10.62 8.13
N ASN A 143 -4.74 -9.59 8.07
CA ASN A 143 -6.01 -9.57 8.78
C ASN A 143 -7.26 -9.52 7.87
N TRP A 144 -7.13 -9.52 6.54
CA TRP A 144 -8.28 -9.37 5.62
C TRP A 144 -9.41 -10.37 5.87
N HIS A 145 -9.09 -11.54 6.38
CA HIS A 145 -10.00 -12.65 6.64
C HIS A 145 -10.60 -12.63 8.05
N GLU A 146 -10.19 -11.69 8.91
CA GLU A 146 -10.64 -11.57 10.29
C GLU A 146 -11.92 -10.72 10.41
N ASP A 147 -12.65 -10.93 11.50
CA ASP A 147 -13.92 -10.24 11.75
C ASP A 147 -13.76 -8.72 11.97
N VAL A 148 -12.55 -8.26 12.31
CA VAL A 148 -12.22 -6.83 12.40
C VAL A 148 -12.47 -6.10 11.09
N ILE A 149 -12.45 -6.79 9.95
CA ILE A 149 -12.78 -6.28 8.62
C ILE A 149 -14.18 -6.77 8.21
N SER A 150 -14.35 -8.06 7.96
CA SER A 150 -15.58 -8.62 7.38
C SER A 150 -16.81 -8.43 8.29
N GLY A 151 -16.63 -8.61 9.60
CA GLY A 151 -17.69 -8.39 10.58
C GLY A 151 -18.11 -6.92 10.69
N TYR A 152 -17.16 -5.98 10.56
CA TYR A 152 -17.45 -4.55 10.58
C TYR A 152 -18.34 -4.12 9.41
N PHE A 153 -18.10 -4.66 8.20
CA PHE A 153 -18.89 -4.33 7.02
C PHE A 153 -20.10 -5.24 6.81
N GLY A 154 -20.22 -6.35 7.54
CA GLY A 154 -21.28 -7.33 7.34
C GLY A 154 -21.23 -8.04 5.99
N GLU A 155 -20.03 -8.18 5.40
CA GLU A 155 -19.81 -8.71 4.07
C GLU A 155 -18.97 -9.99 4.09
N SER A 156 -19.07 -10.80 3.01
CA SER A 156 -18.27 -12.01 2.86
C SER A 156 -16.76 -11.70 2.86
N LYS A 157 -15.98 -12.49 3.59
CA LYS A 157 -14.52 -12.37 3.70
C LYS A 157 -13.83 -12.34 2.33
N GLU A 158 -14.33 -13.09 1.37
CA GLU A 158 -13.75 -13.19 0.02
C GLU A 158 -13.70 -11.84 -0.72
N LYS A 159 -14.63 -10.93 -0.43
CA LYS A 159 -14.62 -9.59 -1.01
C LYS A 159 -13.46 -8.71 -0.53
N PHE A 160 -12.80 -9.09 0.56
CA PHE A 160 -11.68 -8.35 1.15
C PHE A 160 -10.33 -8.95 0.80
N ARG A 161 -10.29 -10.09 0.09
CA ARG A 161 -9.07 -10.83 -0.18
C ARG A 161 -8.16 -10.08 -1.17
N PRO A 162 -6.97 -9.60 -0.75
CA PRO A 162 -5.98 -9.10 -1.69
C PRO A 162 -5.27 -10.29 -2.36
N ALA A 163 -5.04 -10.19 -3.67
CA ALA A 163 -4.32 -11.21 -4.42
C ALA A 163 -2.79 -11.08 -4.30
N ALA A 164 -2.32 -9.90 -3.90
CA ALA A 164 -0.90 -9.60 -3.67
C ALA A 164 -0.75 -8.35 -2.78
N ALA A 165 0.39 -8.22 -2.09
CA ALA A 165 0.78 -7.00 -1.37
C ALA A 165 2.16 -6.54 -1.78
N ILE A 166 2.37 -5.22 -1.89
CA ILE A 166 3.65 -4.57 -2.17
C ILE A 166 3.97 -3.62 -1.03
N LEU A 167 5.10 -3.81 -0.37
CA LEU A 167 5.48 -3.09 0.85
C LEU A 167 6.81 -2.35 0.63
N GLY A 168 6.75 -1.03 0.52
CA GLY A 168 7.92 -0.17 0.45
C GLY A 168 8.33 0.32 1.83
N TYR A 169 9.58 0.08 2.25
CA TYR A 169 10.16 0.54 3.54
C TYR A 169 9.17 0.51 4.70
N THR A 170 8.55 -0.66 4.90
CA THR A 170 7.46 -0.90 5.85
C THR A 170 7.92 -0.95 7.29
N LEU A 171 7.05 -0.54 8.23
CA LEU A 171 7.13 -0.99 9.62
C LEU A 171 6.39 -2.33 9.72
N SER A 172 7.00 -3.34 10.31
CA SER A 172 6.39 -4.67 10.43
C SER A 172 6.39 -5.24 11.84
N ASP A 173 7.12 -4.60 12.76
CA ASP A 173 7.31 -5.05 14.14
C ASP A 173 7.43 -3.84 15.06
N TYR A 174 6.35 -3.45 15.69
CA TYR A 174 6.30 -2.28 16.59
C TYR A 174 7.01 -2.55 17.93
N VAL A 175 7.10 -3.81 18.36
CA VAL A 175 7.91 -4.17 19.55
C VAL A 175 9.38 -3.91 19.27
N PHE A 176 9.88 -4.32 18.10
CA PHE A 176 11.23 -4.00 17.65
C PHE A 176 11.42 -2.48 17.49
N MET A 177 10.45 -1.76 16.90
CA MET A 177 10.56 -0.32 16.71
C MET A 177 10.67 0.43 18.04
N ARG A 178 9.92 0.03 19.06
CA ARG A 178 10.04 0.58 20.42
C ARG A 178 11.46 0.43 20.98
N GLU A 179 12.08 -0.72 20.78
CA GLU A 179 13.46 -0.95 21.24
C GLU A 179 14.47 -0.14 20.40
N ALA A 180 14.31 -0.11 19.09
CA ALA A 180 15.15 0.68 18.19
C ALA A 180 15.07 2.19 18.49
N ALA A 181 13.88 2.70 18.80
CA ALA A 181 13.66 4.10 19.14
C ALA A 181 14.45 4.58 20.38
N LYS A 182 14.80 3.70 21.30
CA LYS A 182 15.64 4.05 22.47
C LYS A 182 17.03 4.57 22.10
N ALA A 183 17.54 4.21 20.94
CA ALA A 183 18.82 4.68 20.41
C ALA A 183 18.69 5.94 19.53
N CYS A 184 17.46 6.41 19.28
CA CYS A 184 17.19 7.59 18.45
C CYS A 184 17.44 8.89 19.21
N ASN A 185 17.61 9.98 18.45
CA ASN A 185 17.66 11.31 19.04
C ASN A 185 16.28 11.76 19.58
N PRO A 186 16.20 12.82 20.42
CA PRO A 186 14.94 13.24 21.03
C PRO A 186 13.86 13.66 20.02
N MET A 187 14.24 14.15 18.82
CA MET A 187 13.30 14.56 17.79
C MET A 187 12.61 13.34 17.16
N ASP A 188 13.38 12.30 16.83
CA ASP A 188 12.84 11.05 16.30
C ASP A 188 11.96 10.34 17.34
N MET A 189 12.36 10.37 18.62
CA MET A 189 11.53 9.84 19.71
C MET A 189 10.18 10.57 19.81
N ALA A 190 10.17 11.92 19.70
CA ALA A 190 8.95 12.71 19.70
C ALA A 190 8.09 12.41 18.47
N PHE A 191 8.71 12.21 17.30
CA PHE A 191 8.02 11.81 16.07
C PHE A 191 7.33 10.45 16.22
N PHE A 192 8.02 9.44 16.74
CA PHE A 192 7.41 8.12 16.95
C PHE A 192 6.30 8.13 18.01
N ALA A 193 6.48 8.87 19.10
CA ALA A 193 5.45 9.04 20.12
C ALA A 193 4.20 9.72 19.56
N ALA A 194 4.36 10.74 18.73
CA ALA A 194 3.26 11.40 18.05
C ALA A 194 2.57 10.48 17.03
N SER A 195 3.34 9.72 16.25
CA SER A 195 2.79 8.72 15.30
C SER A 195 2.00 7.64 16.04
N ASN A 196 2.49 7.15 17.18
CA ASN A 196 1.75 6.24 18.04
C ASN A 196 0.44 6.88 18.54
N THR A 197 0.46 8.14 18.98
CA THR A 197 -0.77 8.84 19.40
C THR A 197 -1.76 8.94 18.24
N ALA A 198 -1.29 9.26 17.04
CA ALA A 198 -2.14 9.36 15.85
C ALA A 198 -2.80 8.03 15.48
N PHE A 199 -2.05 6.93 15.56
CA PHE A 199 -2.50 5.61 15.10
C PHE A 199 -3.09 4.75 16.22
N LEU A 200 -2.59 4.85 17.46
CA LEU A 200 -2.95 3.97 18.59
C LEU A 200 -3.65 4.71 19.73
N GLY A 201 -3.72 6.04 19.68
CA GLY A 201 -4.33 6.87 20.72
C GLY A 201 -3.45 7.16 21.92
N GLU A 202 -2.23 6.64 21.96
CA GLU A 202 -1.31 6.81 23.09
C GLU A 202 0.15 6.87 22.61
N ALA A 203 0.93 7.77 23.25
CA ALA A 203 2.33 7.99 22.89
C ALA A 203 3.24 6.80 23.23
N VAL A 204 2.88 6.05 24.29
CA VAL A 204 3.60 4.88 24.79
C VAL A 204 2.62 3.70 24.91
N PRO A 205 2.35 2.99 23.82
CA PRO A 205 1.38 1.89 23.80
C PRO A 205 1.87 0.70 24.65
N SER A 206 0.89 -0.08 25.15
CA SER A 206 1.17 -1.34 25.83
C SER A 206 1.85 -2.34 24.91
N GLU A 207 2.55 -3.32 25.47
CA GLU A 207 3.20 -4.39 24.71
C GLU A 207 2.16 -5.17 23.88
N GLU A 208 1.03 -5.50 24.46
CA GLU A 208 -0.08 -6.17 23.79
C GLU A 208 -0.58 -5.39 22.57
N MET A 209 -0.69 -4.06 22.68
CA MET A 209 -1.06 -3.21 21.54
C MET A 209 0.04 -3.21 20.47
N LEU A 210 1.31 -3.12 20.86
CA LEU A 210 2.43 -3.17 19.90
C LEU A 210 2.50 -4.53 19.18
N GLU A 211 2.27 -5.64 19.88
CA GLU A 211 2.16 -6.97 19.27
C GLU A 211 0.98 -7.03 18.29
N THR A 212 -0.19 -6.53 18.70
CA THR A 212 -1.41 -6.50 17.87
C THR A 212 -1.19 -5.79 16.54
N VAL A 213 -0.40 -4.70 16.53
CA VAL A 213 -0.14 -3.92 15.31
C VAL A 213 1.22 -4.25 14.66
N SER A 214 1.78 -5.41 14.95
CA SER A 214 3.02 -5.91 14.35
C SER A 214 2.71 -6.98 13.28
N PRO A 215 2.52 -6.62 12.00
CA PRO A 215 2.07 -7.58 10.98
C PRO A 215 3.01 -8.78 10.81
N ALA A 216 4.31 -8.65 11.10
CA ALA A 216 5.24 -9.78 11.06
C ALA A 216 4.88 -10.89 12.07
N MET A 217 4.15 -10.57 13.16
CA MET A 217 3.70 -11.53 14.16
C MET A 217 2.39 -12.26 13.77
N HIS A 218 1.70 -11.75 12.73
CA HIS A 218 0.38 -12.25 12.31
C HIS A 218 0.39 -12.90 10.93
N VAL A 219 1.57 -13.10 10.33
CA VAL A 219 1.68 -13.81 9.05
C VAL A 219 1.15 -15.23 9.19
N SER A 220 0.26 -15.61 8.31
CA SER A 220 -0.39 -16.92 8.29
C SER A 220 -0.53 -17.44 6.86
N LYS A 221 -1.03 -18.66 6.70
CA LYS A 221 -1.35 -19.24 5.38
C LYS A 221 -2.38 -18.44 4.57
N ASN A 222 -3.11 -17.54 5.20
CA ASN A 222 -4.06 -16.66 4.54
C ASN A 222 -3.42 -15.37 4.00
N THR A 223 -2.17 -15.08 4.40
CA THR A 223 -1.43 -13.92 3.89
C THR A 223 -1.16 -14.09 2.40
N PRO A 224 -1.45 -13.09 1.55
CA PRO A 224 -1.17 -13.17 0.10
C PRO A 224 0.32 -13.17 -0.18
N PRO A 225 0.75 -13.47 -1.42
CA PRO A 225 2.13 -13.22 -1.86
C PRO A 225 2.54 -11.76 -1.63
N VAL A 226 3.79 -11.53 -1.20
CA VAL A 226 4.30 -10.21 -0.81
C VAL A 226 5.56 -9.85 -1.60
N PHE A 227 5.61 -8.62 -2.14
CA PHE A 227 6.82 -7.99 -2.62
C PHE A 227 7.29 -6.95 -1.60
N LEU A 228 8.57 -6.99 -1.23
CA LEU A 228 9.17 -6.06 -0.25
C LEU A 228 10.34 -5.32 -0.89
N TRP A 229 10.46 -4.05 -0.56
CA TRP A 229 11.67 -3.32 -0.85
C TRP A 229 11.98 -2.27 0.22
N ALA A 230 13.26 -2.00 0.42
CA ALA A 230 13.78 -1.01 1.35
C ALA A 230 15.18 -0.58 0.94
N THR A 231 15.75 0.41 1.63
CA THR A 231 17.17 0.74 1.55
C THR A 231 17.87 0.41 2.87
N ALA A 232 19.12 -0.03 2.78
CA ALA A 232 19.91 -0.35 3.97
C ALA A 232 20.29 0.92 4.75
N ALA A 233 20.37 2.06 4.04
CA ALA A 233 20.69 3.37 4.62
C ALA A 233 19.48 4.13 5.15
N ASP A 234 18.28 3.51 5.22
CA ASP A 234 17.08 4.13 5.80
C ASP A 234 17.33 4.45 7.28
N ASN A 235 17.30 5.73 7.59
CA ASN A 235 17.62 6.26 8.92
C ASN A 235 16.38 6.51 9.80
N LEU A 236 15.17 6.33 9.27
CA LEU A 236 13.92 6.52 10.00
C LEU A 236 13.24 5.19 10.31
N VAL A 237 13.09 4.32 9.31
CA VAL A 237 12.51 2.99 9.47
C VAL A 237 13.60 1.95 9.19
N PRO A 238 14.21 1.37 10.22
CA PRO A 238 15.31 0.42 10.07
C PRO A 238 14.95 -0.72 9.11
N VAL A 239 15.87 -1.07 8.19
CA VAL A 239 15.69 -2.13 7.19
C VAL A 239 15.33 -3.49 7.82
N GLN A 240 15.64 -3.68 9.10
CA GLN A 240 15.27 -4.87 9.88
C GLN A 240 13.77 -5.14 9.87
N HIS A 241 12.92 -4.13 9.72
CA HIS A 241 11.48 -4.35 9.56
C HIS A 241 11.16 -5.18 8.32
N SER A 242 11.73 -4.83 7.17
CA SER A 242 11.55 -5.60 5.93
C SER A 242 12.12 -7.02 6.06
N ILE A 243 13.27 -7.18 6.72
CA ILE A 243 13.90 -8.49 6.99
C ILE A 243 13.02 -9.33 7.91
N ARG A 244 12.46 -8.76 8.98
CA ARG A 244 11.56 -9.47 9.91
C ARG A 244 10.27 -9.92 9.21
N MET A 245 9.69 -9.08 8.38
CA MET A 245 8.52 -9.46 7.58
C MET A 245 8.85 -10.60 6.62
N ALA A 246 9.98 -10.53 5.91
CA ALA A 246 10.42 -11.59 5.01
C ALA A 246 10.69 -12.90 5.74
N HIS A 247 11.27 -12.85 6.95
CA HIS A 247 11.48 -14.02 7.80
C HIS A 247 10.14 -14.68 8.17
N ALA A 248 9.17 -13.89 8.63
CA ALA A 248 7.84 -14.40 8.99
C ALA A 248 7.11 -15.01 7.78
N LEU A 249 7.22 -14.41 6.59
CA LEU A 249 6.68 -14.95 5.35
C LEU A 249 7.35 -16.30 5.00
N ALA A 250 8.67 -16.40 5.15
CA ALA A 250 9.42 -17.63 4.89
C ALA A 250 9.00 -18.77 5.84
N ASP A 251 8.83 -18.49 7.14
CA ASP A 251 8.39 -19.47 8.14
C ASP A 251 7.02 -20.04 7.81
N GLN A 252 6.10 -19.20 7.30
CA GLN A 252 4.76 -19.61 6.89
C GLN A 252 4.69 -20.12 5.44
N LYS A 253 5.83 -20.18 4.72
CA LYS A 253 5.93 -20.60 3.31
C LYS A 253 5.06 -19.76 2.37
N ILE A 254 4.86 -18.49 2.69
CA ILE A 254 4.18 -17.53 1.83
C ILE A 254 5.15 -17.10 0.72
N PRO A 255 4.76 -17.11 -0.55
CA PRO A 255 5.62 -16.63 -1.63
C PRO A 255 5.95 -15.14 -1.45
N PHE A 256 7.22 -14.79 -1.48
CA PHE A 256 7.65 -13.39 -1.44
C PHE A 256 8.87 -13.15 -2.31
N GLU A 257 9.09 -11.88 -2.64
CA GLU A 257 10.31 -11.37 -3.27
C GLU A 257 10.74 -10.12 -2.50
N MET A 258 12.04 -9.97 -2.19
CA MET A 258 12.55 -8.85 -1.41
C MET A 258 13.80 -8.26 -2.06
N HIS A 259 13.85 -6.92 -2.14
CA HIS A 259 15.00 -6.16 -2.61
C HIS A 259 15.42 -5.13 -1.56
N ILE A 260 16.70 -5.16 -1.17
CA ILE A 260 17.32 -4.17 -0.30
C ILE A 260 18.40 -3.47 -1.11
N PHE A 261 18.20 -2.18 -1.36
CA PHE A 261 19.18 -1.33 -2.00
C PHE A 261 20.12 -0.74 -0.95
N GLU A 262 21.40 -0.56 -1.30
CA GLU A 262 22.40 -0.08 -0.36
C GLU A 262 22.09 1.33 0.13
N ASP A 263 21.83 2.26 -0.80
CA ASP A 263 21.71 3.68 -0.56
C ASP A 263 20.27 4.20 -0.71
N GLY A 264 19.98 5.23 0.06
CA GLY A 264 18.76 6.03 0.00
C GLY A 264 18.13 6.27 1.36
N PRO A 265 17.65 7.51 1.63
CA PRO A 265 16.92 7.82 2.85
C PRO A 265 15.51 7.23 2.83
N HIS A 266 14.79 7.36 3.95
CA HIS A 266 13.38 7.00 4.03
C HIS A 266 12.49 7.80 3.08
N GLY A 267 11.40 7.21 2.59
CA GLY A 267 10.35 7.94 1.88
C GLY A 267 10.67 8.28 0.42
N LEU A 268 11.34 7.41 -0.30
CA LEU A 268 11.77 7.64 -1.69
C LEU A 268 10.64 7.63 -2.74
N GLY A 269 9.48 7.01 -2.46
CA GLY A 269 8.44 6.83 -3.48
C GLY A 269 8.98 6.06 -4.68
N LEU A 270 8.96 6.66 -5.88
CA LEU A 270 9.58 6.06 -7.08
C LEU A 270 11.11 6.21 -7.12
N ALA A 271 11.73 6.95 -6.20
CA ALA A 271 13.14 7.31 -6.22
C ALA A 271 13.61 8.02 -7.51
N THR A 272 12.69 8.64 -8.24
CA THR A 272 12.90 9.39 -9.48
C THR A 272 12.38 10.80 -9.36
N GLN A 273 12.69 11.65 -10.33
CA GLN A 273 12.16 13.03 -10.38
C GLN A 273 10.62 13.10 -10.38
N ALA A 274 9.93 12.03 -10.77
CA ALA A 274 8.47 11.99 -10.82
C ALA A 274 7.83 12.02 -9.41
N SER A 275 8.56 11.58 -8.37
CA SER A 275 8.08 11.52 -6.98
C SER A 275 9.01 12.24 -6.01
N ALA A 276 10.09 12.86 -6.47
CA ALA A 276 11.04 13.55 -5.61
C ALA A 276 10.61 14.99 -5.33
N GLU A 277 10.66 15.42 -4.07
CA GLU A 277 10.56 16.82 -3.65
C GLU A 277 11.88 17.55 -3.86
N SER A 278 13.00 16.82 -3.74
CA SER A 278 14.35 17.35 -3.93
C SER A 278 15.26 16.32 -4.60
N LYS A 279 16.41 16.80 -5.11
CA LYS A 279 17.42 15.92 -5.74
C LYS A 279 17.96 14.83 -4.80
N SER A 280 17.92 15.06 -3.49
CA SER A 280 18.36 14.10 -2.47
C SER A 280 17.48 12.85 -2.37
N GLN A 281 16.36 12.82 -3.09
CA GLN A 281 15.43 11.67 -3.14
C GLN A 281 15.50 10.93 -4.48
N ILE A 282 16.50 11.23 -5.32
CA ILE A 282 16.69 10.55 -6.61
C ILE A 282 17.84 9.54 -6.48
N TYR A 283 17.48 8.25 -6.56
CA TYR A 283 18.39 7.12 -6.42
C TYR A 283 18.14 6.10 -7.52
N ALA A 284 19.04 6.06 -8.51
CA ALA A 284 18.86 5.24 -9.72
C ALA A 284 18.74 3.75 -9.44
N ASP A 285 19.45 3.25 -8.42
CA ASP A 285 19.35 1.83 -8.04
C ASP A 285 18.05 1.53 -7.32
N ALA A 286 17.67 2.33 -6.33
CA ALA A 286 16.39 2.18 -5.64
C ALA A 286 15.20 2.33 -6.60
N ALA A 287 15.27 3.22 -7.62
CA ALA A 287 14.20 3.41 -8.61
C ALA A 287 13.83 2.11 -9.37
N LYS A 288 14.73 1.14 -9.45
CA LYS A 288 14.49 -0.16 -10.10
C LYS A 288 13.39 -0.97 -9.40
N TRP A 289 13.06 -0.66 -8.15
CA TRP A 289 12.06 -1.40 -7.40
C TRP A 289 10.72 -1.50 -8.15
N SER A 290 10.31 -0.43 -8.82
CA SER A 290 9.01 -0.38 -9.51
C SER A 290 8.94 -1.30 -10.73
N ASP A 291 10.04 -1.45 -11.48
CA ASP A 291 10.13 -2.40 -12.60
C ASP A 291 10.23 -3.85 -12.09
N LEU A 292 10.96 -4.08 -11.00
CA LEU A 292 11.02 -5.38 -10.33
C LEU A 292 9.64 -5.80 -9.81
N ALA A 293 8.92 -4.88 -9.15
CA ALA A 293 7.55 -5.12 -8.69
C ALA A 293 6.59 -5.38 -9.87
N GLY A 294 6.76 -4.65 -10.99
CA GLY A 294 6.00 -4.89 -12.23
C GLY A 294 6.22 -6.31 -12.77
N SER A 295 7.46 -6.73 -12.90
CA SER A 295 7.81 -8.09 -13.36
C SER A 295 7.30 -9.16 -12.38
N TRP A 296 7.33 -8.88 -11.08
CA TRP A 296 6.79 -9.77 -10.05
C TRP A 296 5.26 -9.88 -10.12
N LEU A 297 4.54 -8.76 -10.38
CA LEU A 297 3.10 -8.76 -10.59
C LEU A 297 2.71 -9.48 -11.87
N GLU A 298 3.46 -9.31 -12.98
CA GLU A 298 3.17 -9.96 -14.25
C GLU A 298 3.10 -11.49 -14.14
N LYS A 299 3.94 -12.10 -13.30
CA LYS A 299 3.87 -13.54 -13.00
C LYS A 299 2.51 -13.99 -12.42
N ARG A 300 1.72 -13.05 -11.85
CA ARG A 300 0.46 -13.28 -11.15
C ARG A 300 -0.72 -12.60 -11.84
N PHE A 301 -0.46 -11.45 -12.42
CA PHE A 301 -1.46 -10.51 -12.94
C PHE A 301 -1.28 -10.29 -14.45
N ALA A 302 -0.75 -11.29 -15.18
CA ALA A 302 -0.63 -11.20 -16.63
C ALA A 302 -1.94 -10.77 -17.28
N LEU A 303 -1.86 -9.80 -18.18
CA LEU A 303 -3.03 -9.36 -18.93
C LEU A 303 -3.50 -10.49 -19.88
N PRO A 304 -4.82 -10.67 -20.06
CA PRO A 304 -5.37 -11.72 -20.90
C PRO A 304 -5.24 -11.36 -22.39
N LEU A 305 -4.00 -11.16 -22.86
CA LEU A 305 -3.71 -10.84 -24.25
C LEU A 305 -3.99 -12.03 -25.15
N PRO A 306 -4.46 -11.82 -26.40
CA PRO A 306 -4.57 -12.89 -27.40
C PRO A 306 -3.18 -13.33 -27.85
N GLU A 307 -3.03 -14.57 -28.27
CA GLU A 307 -1.74 -15.09 -28.80
C GLU A 307 -1.32 -14.41 -30.12
N LYS A 308 -2.30 -13.94 -30.90
CA LYS A 308 -2.07 -13.28 -32.19
C LYS A 308 -2.82 -11.94 -32.22
N SER A 309 -2.22 -10.95 -32.86
CA SER A 309 -2.89 -9.69 -33.15
C SER A 309 -4.06 -9.91 -34.11
N SER A 310 -5.01 -8.96 -34.13
CA SER A 310 -6.14 -8.99 -35.06
C SER A 310 -5.67 -9.04 -36.52
N PHE A 311 -4.55 -8.36 -36.84
CA PHE A 311 -3.98 -8.36 -38.19
C PHE A 311 -3.39 -9.73 -38.58
N GLU A 312 -2.64 -10.38 -37.68
CA GLU A 312 -2.12 -11.73 -37.93
C GLU A 312 -3.25 -12.74 -38.11
N ALA A 313 -4.31 -12.61 -37.30
CA ALA A 313 -5.51 -13.48 -37.44
C ALA A 313 -6.27 -13.26 -38.77
N LEU A 314 -6.23 -12.05 -39.33
CA LEU A 314 -6.80 -11.75 -40.66
C LEU A 314 -5.96 -12.35 -41.77
N LEU A 315 -4.63 -12.21 -41.72
CA LEU A 315 -3.72 -12.79 -42.73
C LEU A 315 -3.87 -14.32 -42.84
N GLU A 316 -4.07 -15.00 -41.72
CA GLU A 316 -4.27 -16.45 -41.71
C GLU A 316 -5.62 -16.88 -42.35
N LYS A 317 -6.61 -16.00 -42.36
CA LYS A 317 -7.89 -16.25 -43.00
C LYS A 317 -7.89 -15.96 -44.50
N GLY A 318 -6.73 -15.53 -45.04
CA GLY A 318 -6.58 -15.32 -46.49
C GLY A 318 -7.16 -14.00 -46.99
N LEU A 319 -7.28 -13.01 -46.10
CA LEU A 319 -7.69 -11.64 -46.43
C LEU A 319 -6.46 -10.73 -46.58
#